data_0c63662a95563c16061139fcaae3f7fc
#
_entry.id   0c63662a95563c16061139fcaae3f7fc
#
_cell.length_a   1.000
_cell.length_b   1.000
_cell.length_c   1.000
_cell.angle_alpha   90.00
_cell.angle_beta   90.00
_cell.angle_gamma   90.00
#
_symmetry.space_group_name_H-M   'P 1'
#
loop_
_entity.id
_entity.type
_entity.pdbx_description
1 polymer ?
#
loop_
_entity_poly.entity_id
_entity_poly.type
_entity_poly.pdbx_seq_one_letter_code
_entity_poly.pdbx_strand_id
1 'polypeptide(L)'
;MTPLRIAVFASIFTTTSLSLAANLPRNIPSYNVVVCQPNAGCIHHTIFGHDYKILSTDRFSVMVFLSSEGLYTRADVSITNLTPTPISLSPEDFRIEALTSRPKVFLYVPPSQVENSPTPTRATLNAADEASPANPNPNPEPSELEAARQREMQEAVELAAATPHLKAITIPPNEAVHGRVYFERDPSATHQPVNVVLPIAGTVFKFPDVIKP
;
A
#
# COMPACT_ATOMS: atom_id res chain seq x y z
N MET A 1 54.59 76.07 -0.17
CA MET A 1 53.38 75.81 -0.96
C MET A 1 53.45 74.40 -1.50
N THR A 2 52.83 73.42 -0.86
CA THR A 2 52.90 72.00 -1.18
C THR A 2 51.52 71.57 -1.71
N PRO A 3 51.36 70.98 -2.93
CA PRO A 3 50.03 70.56 -3.41
C PRO A 3 49.68 69.21 -2.82
N LEU A 4 48.47 69.18 -2.29
CA LEU A 4 47.77 68.03 -1.76
C LEU A 4 47.36 67.11 -2.95
N ARG A 5 47.87 65.89 -2.97
CA ARG A 5 47.42 64.84 -3.94
C ARG A 5 46.26 64.05 -3.34
N ILE A 6 45.10 64.20 -3.93
CA ILE A 6 43.88 63.41 -3.60
C ILE A 6 43.99 62.11 -4.38
N ALA A 7 44.14 60.99 -3.69
CA ALA A 7 44.07 59.66 -4.29
C ALA A 7 42.59 59.21 -4.27
N VAL A 8 42.03 59.04 -5.45
CA VAL A 8 40.67 58.47 -5.64
C VAL A 8 40.79 56.95 -5.70
N PHE A 9 40.30 56.28 -4.66
CA PHE A 9 40.17 54.82 -4.67
C PHE A 9 38.89 54.44 -5.42
N ALA A 10 39.02 53.88 -6.61
CA ALA A 10 37.93 53.24 -7.35
C ALA A 10 37.69 51.85 -6.79
N SER A 11 36.63 51.66 -6.01
CA SER A 11 36.18 50.34 -5.53
C SER A 11 35.47 49.60 -6.68
N ILE A 12 36.15 48.57 -7.18
CA ILE A 12 35.56 47.67 -8.18
C ILE A 12 34.68 46.66 -7.41
N PHE A 13 33.37 46.83 -7.49
CA PHE A 13 32.40 45.83 -7.04
C PHE A 13 32.33 44.73 -8.08
N THR A 14 32.97 43.60 -7.81
CA THR A 14 32.79 42.36 -8.56
C THR A 14 31.49 41.70 -8.12
N THR A 15 30.42 41.84 -8.92
CA THR A 15 29.17 41.11 -8.74
C THR A 15 29.40 39.64 -9.16
N THR A 16 29.59 38.77 -8.16
CA THR A 16 29.54 37.33 -8.38
C THR A 16 28.11 36.90 -8.68
N SER A 17 27.82 36.65 -9.95
CA SER A 17 26.55 36.02 -10.39
C SER A 17 26.51 34.59 -9.88
N LEU A 18 25.73 34.31 -8.82
CA LEU A 18 25.35 32.96 -8.46
C LEU A 18 24.48 32.42 -9.57
N SER A 19 25.05 31.62 -10.44
CA SER A 19 24.29 30.78 -11.35
C SER A 19 23.53 29.75 -10.51
N LEU A 20 22.21 29.99 -10.26
CA LEU A 20 21.31 28.93 -9.86
C LEU A 20 21.32 27.92 -11.03
N ALA A 21 22.05 26.84 -10.85
CA ALA A 21 21.89 25.67 -11.70
C ALA A 21 20.45 25.19 -11.51
N ALA A 22 19.58 25.55 -12.43
CA ALA A 22 18.24 24.99 -12.54
C ALA A 22 18.41 23.46 -12.57
N ASN A 23 17.94 22.76 -11.56
CA ASN A 23 17.85 21.31 -11.56
C ASN A 23 17.02 20.92 -12.78
N LEU A 24 17.69 20.55 -13.87
CA LEU A 24 17.08 19.93 -15.02
C LEU A 24 16.26 18.73 -14.50
N PRO A 25 15.03 18.54 -15.00
CA PRO A 25 14.22 17.41 -14.59
C PRO A 25 15.06 16.16 -14.80
N ARG A 26 15.34 15.44 -13.72
CA ARG A 26 15.91 14.10 -13.81
C ARG A 26 15.06 13.35 -14.81
N ASN A 27 15.68 12.77 -15.83
CA ASN A 27 15.02 11.86 -16.73
C ASN A 27 14.28 10.83 -15.86
N ILE A 28 12.98 11.03 -15.68
CA ILE A 28 12.13 10.06 -14.98
C ILE A 28 12.16 8.84 -15.87
N PRO A 29 12.75 7.73 -15.44
CA PRO A 29 12.77 6.53 -16.24
C PRO A 29 11.33 6.22 -16.63
N SER A 30 11.07 5.95 -17.91
CA SER A 30 9.74 5.55 -18.38
C SER A 30 9.41 4.22 -17.73
N TYR A 31 8.67 4.27 -16.64
CA TYR A 31 8.17 3.07 -15.97
C TYR A 31 7.18 2.39 -16.90
N ASN A 32 7.38 1.10 -17.10
CA ASN A 32 6.36 0.28 -17.73
C ASN A 32 5.17 0.18 -16.75
N VAL A 33 4.03 0.76 -17.11
CA VAL A 33 2.82 0.75 -16.26
C VAL A 33 1.92 -0.38 -16.72
N VAL A 34 1.61 -1.29 -15.82
CA VAL A 34 0.70 -2.42 -16.06
C VAL A 34 -0.50 -2.26 -15.14
N VAL A 35 -1.70 -2.20 -15.73
CA VAL A 35 -2.95 -1.99 -15.01
C VAL A 35 -3.74 -3.30 -14.97
N CYS A 36 -4.20 -3.68 -13.79
CA CYS A 36 -5.04 -4.85 -13.60
C CYS A 36 -6.43 -4.60 -14.22
N GLN A 37 -6.62 -5.16 -15.41
CA GLN A 37 -7.88 -5.11 -16.15
C GLN A 37 -8.17 -6.51 -16.71
N PRO A 38 -9.44 -6.92 -16.86
CA PRO A 38 -9.78 -8.26 -17.35
C PRO A 38 -9.16 -8.61 -18.71
N ASN A 39 -9.06 -7.62 -19.60
CA ASN A 39 -8.45 -7.75 -20.92
C ASN A 39 -6.91 -7.69 -20.91
N ALA A 40 -6.29 -7.36 -19.78
CA ALA A 40 -4.85 -7.29 -19.58
C ALA A 40 -4.32 -8.44 -18.70
N GLY A 41 -5.03 -9.57 -18.62
CA GLY A 41 -4.58 -10.74 -17.86
C GLY A 41 -4.74 -10.62 -16.34
N CYS A 42 -5.52 -9.65 -15.87
CA CYS A 42 -5.88 -9.58 -14.46
C CYS A 42 -6.97 -10.63 -14.15
N ILE A 43 -6.70 -11.48 -13.17
CA ILE A 43 -7.67 -12.47 -12.69
C ILE A 43 -8.07 -12.17 -11.25
N HIS A 44 -9.26 -12.60 -10.88
CA HIS A 44 -9.79 -12.51 -9.54
C HIS A 44 -9.82 -13.92 -8.94
N HIS A 45 -9.35 -14.04 -7.72
CA HIS A 45 -9.35 -15.30 -6.99
C HIS A 45 -9.81 -15.07 -5.55
N THR A 46 -10.86 -15.80 -5.15
CA THR A 46 -11.35 -15.74 -3.77
C THR A 46 -10.59 -16.72 -2.90
N ILE A 47 -9.88 -16.20 -1.90
CA ILE A 47 -9.10 -16.98 -0.92
C ILE A 47 -9.63 -16.60 0.46
N PHE A 48 -10.13 -17.56 1.22
CA PHE A 48 -10.72 -17.34 2.57
C PHE A 48 -11.77 -16.21 2.61
N GLY A 49 -12.63 -16.14 1.57
CA GLY A 49 -13.66 -15.11 1.48
C GLY A 49 -13.18 -13.72 1.05
N HIS A 50 -11.90 -13.54 0.77
CA HIS A 50 -11.30 -12.31 0.27
C HIS A 50 -11.03 -12.37 -1.22
N ASP A 51 -11.44 -11.35 -1.97
CA ASP A 51 -11.24 -11.26 -3.41
C ASP A 51 -9.87 -10.65 -3.72
N TYR A 52 -8.93 -11.51 -4.05
CA TYR A 52 -7.61 -11.11 -4.52
C TYR A 52 -7.62 -10.82 -6.01
N LYS A 53 -6.93 -9.77 -6.40
CA LYS A 53 -6.61 -9.44 -7.78
C LYS A 53 -5.19 -9.88 -8.08
N ILE A 54 -5.02 -10.65 -9.14
CA ILE A 54 -3.72 -11.20 -9.54
C ILE A 54 -3.39 -10.69 -10.94
N LEU A 55 -2.22 -10.11 -11.07
CA LEU A 55 -1.69 -9.62 -12.34
C LEU A 55 -0.31 -10.20 -12.56
N SER A 56 -0.17 -11.02 -13.60
CA SER A 56 1.08 -11.67 -13.96
C SER A 56 1.64 -11.10 -15.26
N THR A 57 2.94 -10.90 -15.26
CA THR A 57 3.76 -10.56 -16.43
C THR A 57 4.81 -11.65 -16.63
N ASP A 58 5.64 -11.54 -17.64
CA ASP A 58 6.82 -12.40 -17.84
C ASP A 58 7.86 -12.27 -16.71
N ARG A 59 7.83 -11.18 -15.95
CA ARG A 59 8.83 -10.85 -14.92
C ARG A 59 8.32 -11.01 -13.50
N PHE A 60 7.04 -10.77 -13.25
CA PHE A 60 6.47 -10.73 -11.91
C PHE A 60 5.05 -11.27 -11.91
N SER A 61 4.67 -11.94 -10.82
CA SER A 61 3.27 -12.18 -10.47
C SER A 61 2.97 -11.40 -9.19
N VAL A 62 1.95 -10.54 -9.23
CA VAL A 62 1.58 -9.66 -8.12
C VAL A 62 0.13 -9.93 -7.77
N MET A 63 -0.13 -10.21 -6.49
CA MET A 63 -1.46 -10.44 -5.95
C MET A 63 -1.74 -9.39 -4.88
N VAL A 64 -2.94 -8.80 -4.91
CA VAL A 64 -3.35 -7.73 -4.00
C VAL A 64 -4.78 -7.94 -3.54
N PHE A 65 -5.01 -7.77 -2.24
CA PHE A 65 -6.33 -7.60 -1.63
C PHE A 65 -6.35 -6.32 -0.80
N LEU A 66 -7.41 -5.53 -0.87
CA LEU A 66 -7.56 -4.25 -0.17
C LEU A 66 -8.69 -4.33 0.85
N SER A 67 -8.44 -3.86 2.06
CA SER A 67 -9.42 -3.77 3.14
C SER A 67 -9.23 -2.54 4.01
N SER A 68 -10.23 -2.20 4.81
CA SER A 68 -10.10 -1.21 5.87
C SER A 68 -9.75 -1.90 7.19
N GLU A 69 -8.78 -1.36 7.92
CA GLU A 69 -8.40 -1.86 9.24
C GLU A 69 -8.16 -0.70 10.21
N GLY A 70 -9.13 -0.44 11.07
CA GLY A 70 -9.06 0.65 12.05
C GLY A 70 -8.87 2.02 11.39
N LEU A 71 -7.77 2.67 11.71
CA LEU A 71 -7.40 4.00 11.18
C LEU A 71 -6.69 3.94 9.83
N TYR A 72 -6.45 2.75 9.27
CA TYR A 72 -5.65 2.55 8.09
C TYR A 72 -6.42 1.83 6.98
N THR A 73 -5.93 1.95 5.77
CA THR A 73 -6.25 1.05 4.66
C THR A 73 -5.15 0.02 4.58
N ARG A 74 -5.50 -1.27 4.65
CA ARG A 74 -4.58 -2.40 4.55
C ARG A 74 -4.62 -3.00 3.15
N ALA A 75 -3.44 -3.29 2.62
CA ALA A 75 -3.29 -4.17 1.47
C ALA A 75 -2.52 -5.43 1.87
N ASP A 76 -3.09 -6.60 1.59
CA ASP A 76 -2.38 -7.87 1.64
C ASP A 76 -1.75 -8.08 0.26
N VAL A 77 -0.42 -8.16 0.22
CA VAL A 77 0.34 -8.18 -1.03
C VAL A 77 1.20 -9.46 -1.09
N SER A 78 1.18 -10.12 -2.24
CA SER A 78 2.14 -11.16 -2.57
C SER A 78 2.84 -10.84 -3.88
N ILE A 79 4.16 -10.94 -3.92
CA ILE A 79 4.98 -10.62 -5.07
C ILE A 79 5.90 -11.80 -5.34
N THR A 80 5.79 -12.40 -6.52
CA THR A 80 6.69 -13.46 -7.00
C THR A 80 7.65 -12.86 -8.02
N ASN A 81 8.94 -13.08 -7.80
CA ASN A 81 10.00 -12.72 -8.74
C ASN A 81 10.19 -13.82 -9.76
N LEU A 82 9.75 -13.64 -11.00
CA LEU A 82 9.94 -14.58 -12.11
C LEU A 82 11.20 -14.29 -12.94
N THR A 83 11.97 -13.26 -12.54
CA THR A 83 13.22 -12.93 -13.23
C THR A 83 14.37 -13.83 -12.77
N PRO A 84 15.43 -14.00 -13.59
CA PRO A 84 16.59 -14.79 -13.21
C PRO A 84 17.52 -14.10 -12.18
N THR A 85 17.22 -12.86 -11.79
CA THR A 85 18.04 -12.07 -10.86
C THR A 85 17.25 -11.66 -9.64
N PRO A 86 17.90 -11.52 -8.46
CA PRO A 86 17.26 -10.97 -7.28
C PRO A 86 16.76 -9.55 -7.52
N ILE A 87 15.64 -9.19 -6.91
CA ILE A 87 15.08 -7.83 -6.95
C ILE A 87 14.94 -7.25 -5.57
N SER A 88 15.19 -5.95 -5.42
CA SER A 88 14.92 -5.23 -4.19
C SER A 88 13.50 -4.68 -4.19
N LEU A 89 12.80 -4.88 -3.09
CA LEU A 89 11.45 -4.38 -2.84
C LEU A 89 11.47 -3.38 -1.71
N SER A 90 10.86 -2.20 -1.93
CA SER A 90 10.72 -1.11 -0.97
C SER A 90 9.24 -0.78 -0.80
N PRO A 91 8.56 -1.33 0.23
CA PRO A 91 7.13 -1.06 0.44
C PRO A 91 6.79 0.41 0.71
N GLU A 92 7.75 1.21 1.15
CA GLU A 92 7.63 2.65 1.33
C GLU A 92 7.35 3.42 0.02
N ASP A 93 7.65 2.82 -1.14
CA ASP A 93 7.31 3.37 -2.44
C ASP A 93 5.87 3.06 -2.88
N PHE A 94 5.18 2.19 -2.13
CA PHE A 94 3.80 1.82 -2.41
C PHE A 94 2.86 2.93 -1.98
N ARG A 95 1.75 3.08 -2.70
CA ARG A 95 0.75 4.10 -2.40
C ARG A 95 -0.62 3.72 -2.93
N ILE A 96 -1.63 4.42 -2.42
CA ILE A 96 -2.98 4.38 -2.97
C ILE A 96 -3.28 5.73 -3.60
N GLU A 97 -3.76 5.73 -4.84
CA GLU A 97 -4.17 6.91 -5.59
C GLU A 97 -5.70 6.94 -5.67
N ALA A 98 -6.36 7.94 -5.05
CA ALA A 98 -7.81 8.12 -5.19
C ALA A 98 -8.16 8.65 -6.59
N LEU A 99 -9.14 8.02 -7.24
CA LEU A 99 -9.61 8.36 -8.58
C LEU A 99 -10.80 9.33 -8.52
N THR A 100 -10.60 10.47 -7.88
CA THR A 100 -11.61 11.51 -7.72
C THR A 100 -11.27 12.74 -8.53
N SER A 101 -12.21 13.70 -8.62
CA SER A 101 -11.98 15.01 -9.27
C SER A 101 -10.82 15.81 -8.62
N ARG A 102 -10.49 15.50 -7.37
CA ARG A 102 -9.30 15.99 -6.67
C ARG A 102 -8.43 14.78 -6.31
N PRO A 103 -7.42 14.46 -7.14
CA PRO A 103 -6.53 13.34 -6.88
C PRO A 103 -5.89 13.46 -5.50
N LYS A 104 -5.97 12.38 -4.72
CA LYS A 104 -5.36 12.29 -3.40
C LYS A 104 -4.50 11.03 -3.37
N VAL A 105 -3.33 11.14 -2.76
CA VAL A 105 -2.40 10.02 -2.57
C VAL A 105 -2.35 9.68 -1.10
N PHE A 106 -2.60 8.42 -0.77
CA PHE A 106 -2.43 7.88 0.57
C PHE A 106 -1.09 7.16 0.62
N LEU A 107 -0.25 7.61 1.52
CA LEU A 107 1.12 7.14 1.64
C LEU A 107 1.21 5.89 2.52
N TYR A 108 2.29 5.15 2.32
CA TYR A 108 2.68 4.04 3.17
C TYR A 108 2.84 4.48 4.63
N VAL A 109 2.36 3.64 5.54
CA VAL A 109 2.51 3.81 6.99
C VAL A 109 3.44 2.73 7.51
N PRO A 110 4.57 3.09 8.15
CA PRO A 110 5.51 2.12 8.67
C PRO A 110 4.90 1.27 9.80
N PRO A 111 5.32 0.00 9.95
CA PRO A 111 4.80 -0.91 10.97
C PRO A 111 4.84 -0.33 12.40
N SER A 112 5.91 0.36 12.75
CA SER A 112 6.05 0.99 14.06
C SER A 112 4.96 2.03 14.38
N GLN A 113 4.42 2.69 13.37
CA GLN A 113 3.32 3.64 13.53
C GLN A 113 1.97 2.91 13.68
N VAL A 114 1.78 1.81 12.96
CA VAL A 114 0.57 0.98 13.06
C VAL A 114 0.47 0.33 14.44
N GLU A 115 1.56 -0.27 14.93
CA GLU A 115 1.62 -0.94 16.23
C GLU A 115 1.37 0.00 17.41
N ASN A 116 1.78 1.25 17.30
CA ASN A 116 1.59 2.28 18.33
C ASN A 116 0.22 2.98 18.26
N SER A 117 -0.60 2.67 17.25
CA SER A 117 -1.94 3.26 17.14
C SER A 117 -2.89 2.58 18.12
N PRO A 118 -3.75 3.35 18.81
CA PRO A 118 -4.75 2.75 19.69
C PRO A 118 -5.68 1.87 18.86
N THR A 119 -5.51 0.56 18.98
CA THR A 119 -6.45 -0.40 18.39
C THR A 119 -7.79 -0.16 19.04
N PRO A 120 -8.89 0.10 18.30
CA PRO A 120 -10.21 0.12 18.89
C PRO A 120 -10.44 -1.25 19.54
N THR A 121 -10.49 -1.24 20.84
CA THR A 121 -10.60 -2.46 21.64
C THR A 121 -11.88 -3.18 21.22
N ARG A 122 -11.78 -4.46 20.90
CA ARG A 122 -12.88 -5.37 20.52
C ARG A 122 -14.06 -5.36 21.53
N ALA A 123 -13.89 -4.70 22.65
CA ALA A 123 -14.90 -4.52 23.70
C ALA A 123 -16.13 -3.71 23.28
N THR A 124 -16.05 -2.88 22.24
CA THR A 124 -17.20 -2.08 21.77
C THR A 124 -18.11 -2.83 20.80
N LEU A 125 -17.68 -3.95 20.22
CA LEU A 125 -18.50 -4.74 19.30
C LEU A 125 -19.40 -5.75 20.01
N ASN A 126 -19.06 -6.16 21.24
CA ASN A 126 -19.88 -7.11 22.00
C ASN A 126 -21.04 -6.47 22.76
N ALA A 127 -21.07 -5.15 22.91
CA ALA A 127 -22.14 -4.47 23.66
C ALA A 127 -23.45 -4.27 22.86
N ALA A 128 -23.42 -4.48 21.51
CA ALA A 128 -24.60 -4.34 20.66
C ALA A 128 -25.35 -5.67 20.45
N ASP A 129 -24.74 -6.81 20.78
CA ASP A 129 -25.30 -8.14 20.50
C ASP A 129 -26.01 -8.80 21.71
N GLU A 130 -25.95 -8.17 22.91
CA GLU A 130 -26.59 -8.71 24.12
C GLU A 130 -28.08 -8.35 24.29
N ALA A 131 -28.68 -7.68 23.33
CA ALA A 131 -30.09 -7.26 23.42
C ALA A 131 -31.07 -8.11 22.57
N SER A 132 -30.71 -9.32 22.18
CA SER A 132 -31.64 -10.23 21.50
C SER A 132 -32.31 -11.13 22.52
N PRO A 133 -33.66 -11.17 22.59
CA PRO A 133 -34.35 -12.02 23.55
C PRO A 133 -34.07 -13.49 23.23
N ALA A 134 -33.61 -14.22 24.25
CA ALA A 134 -33.32 -15.63 24.17
C ALA A 134 -34.52 -16.41 23.62
N ASN A 135 -34.37 -16.91 22.40
CA ASN A 135 -35.27 -17.91 21.86
C ASN A 135 -34.82 -19.29 22.37
N PRO A 136 -35.61 -19.98 23.19
CA PRO A 136 -35.23 -21.29 23.71
C PRO A 136 -35.49 -22.38 22.67
N ASN A 137 -34.69 -22.37 21.62
CA ASN A 137 -34.67 -23.49 20.69
C ASN A 137 -33.45 -24.36 21.03
N PRO A 138 -33.63 -25.63 21.39
CA PRO A 138 -32.52 -26.51 21.71
C PRO A 138 -31.64 -26.65 20.49
N ASN A 139 -30.44 -26.18 20.63
CA ASN A 139 -29.26 -26.20 19.79
C ASN A 139 -29.29 -27.34 18.73
N PRO A 140 -29.54 -27.08 17.44
CA PRO A 140 -29.24 -28.07 16.44
C PRO A 140 -27.70 -28.23 16.42
N GLU A 141 -27.22 -29.47 16.54
CA GLU A 141 -25.79 -29.74 16.31
C GLU A 141 -25.39 -29.09 14.97
N PRO A 142 -24.31 -28.30 14.96
CA PRO A 142 -23.85 -27.68 13.73
C PRO A 142 -23.68 -28.77 12.67
N SER A 143 -24.30 -28.61 11.52
CA SER A 143 -24.10 -29.55 10.42
C SER A 143 -22.60 -29.65 10.14
N GLU A 144 -22.11 -30.81 9.70
CA GLU A 144 -20.68 -30.98 9.35
C GLU A 144 -20.18 -29.89 8.42
N LEU A 145 -21.05 -29.36 7.57
CA LEU A 145 -20.76 -28.26 6.68
C LEU A 145 -20.54 -26.93 7.42
N GLU A 146 -21.29 -26.65 8.48
CA GLU A 146 -21.11 -25.45 9.30
C GLU A 146 -19.84 -25.56 10.14
N ALA A 147 -19.55 -26.74 10.68
CA ALA A 147 -18.31 -26.99 11.41
C ALA A 147 -17.07 -26.87 10.48
N ALA A 148 -17.19 -27.35 9.24
CA ALA A 148 -16.13 -27.18 8.23
C ALA A 148 -15.91 -25.69 7.89
N ARG A 149 -16.97 -24.92 7.66
CA ARG A 149 -16.89 -23.47 7.43
C ARG A 149 -16.29 -22.70 8.60
N GLN A 150 -16.63 -23.08 9.83
CA GLN A 150 -16.08 -22.44 11.02
C GLN A 150 -14.58 -22.72 11.15
N ARG A 151 -14.13 -23.95 10.87
CA ARG A 151 -12.68 -24.29 10.87
C ARG A 151 -11.93 -23.50 9.79
N GLU A 152 -12.46 -23.48 8.56
CA GLU A 152 -11.87 -22.73 7.46
C GLU A 152 -11.77 -21.24 7.81
N MET A 153 -12.79 -20.67 8.43
CA MET A 153 -12.82 -19.28 8.86
C MET A 153 -11.80 -19.01 9.97
N GLN A 154 -11.64 -19.96 10.90
CA GLN A 154 -10.68 -19.85 12.00
C GLN A 154 -9.23 -19.97 11.48
N GLU A 155 -8.95 -20.89 10.60
CA GLU A 155 -7.65 -21.02 9.92
C GLU A 155 -7.31 -19.75 9.10
N ALA A 156 -8.30 -19.16 8.42
CA ALA A 156 -8.13 -17.90 7.72
C ALA A 156 -7.78 -16.75 8.65
N VAL A 157 -8.42 -16.66 9.81
CA VAL A 157 -8.14 -15.65 10.83
C VAL A 157 -6.74 -15.83 11.43
N GLU A 158 -6.34 -17.06 11.71
CA GLU A 158 -5.00 -17.36 12.22
C GLU A 158 -3.92 -17.04 11.17
N LEU A 159 -4.11 -17.44 9.93
CA LEU A 159 -3.21 -17.11 8.83
C LEU A 159 -3.13 -15.60 8.62
N ALA A 160 -4.27 -14.93 8.65
CA ALA A 160 -4.33 -13.47 8.57
C ALA A 160 -3.58 -12.82 9.74
N ALA A 161 -3.75 -13.31 10.97
CA ALA A 161 -3.04 -12.79 12.14
C ALA A 161 -1.53 -13.04 12.06
N ALA A 162 -1.10 -14.17 11.48
CA ALA A 162 0.30 -14.54 11.30
C ALA A 162 1.00 -13.83 10.13
N THR A 163 0.26 -13.17 9.23
CA THR A 163 0.86 -12.49 8.08
C THR A 163 1.69 -11.29 8.53
N PRO A 164 3.00 -11.28 8.32
CA PRO A 164 3.87 -10.22 8.79
C PRO A 164 3.66 -8.92 8.02
N HIS A 165 4.08 -7.81 8.61
CA HIS A 165 4.24 -6.57 7.87
C HIS A 165 5.31 -6.74 6.79
N LEU A 166 4.99 -6.33 5.57
CA LEU A 166 5.94 -6.32 4.48
C LEU A 166 7.01 -5.26 4.76
N LYS A 167 8.27 -5.67 4.74
CA LYS A 167 9.43 -4.81 4.95
C LYS A 167 10.27 -4.74 3.67
N ALA A 168 11.19 -3.79 3.62
CA ALA A 168 12.19 -3.76 2.57
C ALA A 168 12.97 -5.09 2.57
N ILE A 169 13.00 -5.76 1.42
CA ILE A 169 13.56 -7.10 1.27
C ILE A 169 14.10 -7.32 -0.15
N THR A 170 15.06 -8.21 -0.28
CA THR A 170 15.49 -8.74 -1.59
C THR A 170 14.77 -10.06 -1.84
N ILE A 171 14.08 -10.16 -2.98
CA ILE A 171 13.37 -11.37 -3.40
C ILE A 171 14.25 -12.13 -4.39
N PRO A 172 14.72 -13.35 -4.05
CA PRO A 172 15.49 -14.20 -4.96
C PRO A 172 14.70 -14.59 -6.22
N PRO A 173 15.38 -15.09 -7.26
CA PRO A 173 14.72 -15.64 -8.44
C PRO A 173 13.75 -16.78 -8.09
N ASN A 174 12.56 -16.76 -8.71
CA ASN A 174 11.50 -17.76 -8.53
C ASN A 174 10.97 -17.89 -7.08
N GLU A 175 11.25 -16.92 -6.23
CA GLU A 175 10.70 -16.87 -4.89
C GLU A 175 9.60 -15.82 -4.78
N ALA A 176 8.74 -16.01 -3.77
CA ALA A 176 7.65 -15.09 -3.44
C ALA A 176 7.84 -14.51 -2.05
N VAL A 177 7.44 -13.26 -1.89
CA VAL A 177 7.25 -12.62 -0.59
C VAL A 177 5.78 -12.24 -0.44
N HIS A 178 5.27 -12.36 0.76
CA HIS A 178 3.93 -11.90 1.11
C HIS A 178 3.95 -11.12 2.41
N GLY A 179 3.02 -10.18 2.55
CA GLY A 179 2.91 -9.39 3.76
C GLY A 179 1.84 -8.32 3.68
N ARG A 180 1.63 -7.66 4.81
CA ARG A 180 0.70 -6.54 4.93
C ARG A 180 1.42 -5.23 4.73
N VAL A 181 0.74 -4.34 4.03
CA VAL A 181 1.14 -2.96 3.83
C VAL A 181 0.00 -2.07 4.29
N TYR A 182 0.31 -1.04 5.05
CA TYR A 182 -0.67 -0.09 5.54
C TYR A 182 -0.49 1.27 4.89
N PHE A 183 -1.61 1.93 4.64
CA PHE A 183 -1.66 3.26 4.06
C PHE A 183 -2.51 4.17 4.94
N GLU A 184 -2.24 5.46 4.87
CA GLU A 184 -3.13 6.47 5.44
C GLU A 184 -4.56 6.25 4.96
N ARG A 185 -5.52 6.50 5.84
CA ARG A 185 -6.94 6.39 5.51
C ARG A 185 -7.61 7.76 5.62
N ASP A 186 -8.42 8.06 4.64
CA ASP A 186 -9.40 9.13 4.73
C ASP A 186 -10.79 8.49 4.97
N PRO A 187 -11.39 8.69 6.14
CA PRO A 187 -12.73 8.15 6.43
C PRO A 187 -13.79 8.61 5.41
N SER A 188 -13.60 9.77 4.79
CA SER A 188 -14.49 10.28 3.75
C SER A 188 -14.32 9.59 2.39
N ALA A 189 -13.25 8.80 2.22
CA ALA A 189 -12.93 8.09 0.98
C ALA A 189 -13.55 6.69 0.90
N THR A 190 -14.42 6.32 1.83
CA THR A 190 -15.16 5.05 1.80
C THR A 190 -16.01 4.97 0.54
N HIS A 191 -15.98 3.82 -0.14
CA HIS A 191 -16.62 3.58 -1.45
C HIS A 191 -16.05 4.39 -2.62
N GLN A 192 -14.93 5.09 -2.45
CA GLN A 192 -14.27 5.77 -3.56
C GLN A 192 -13.42 4.80 -4.38
N PRO A 193 -13.41 4.95 -5.72
CA PRO A 193 -12.51 4.22 -6.58
C PRO A 193 -11.06 4.68 -6.34
N VAL A 194 -10.18 3.72 -6.24
CA VAL A 194 -8.75 3.93 -5.99
C VAL A 194 -7.90 3.05 -6.90
N ASN A 195 -6.63 3.36 -7.03
CA ASN A 195 -5.61 2.46 -7.53
C ASN A 195 -4.62 2.14 -6.40
N VAL A 196 -4.39 0.87 -6.12
CA VAL A 196 -3.21 0.45 -5.38
C VAL A 196 -2.04 0.44 -6.37
N VAL A 197 -0.98 1.17 -6.06
CA VAL A 197 0.16 1.41 -6.95
C VAL A 197 1.41 0.83 -6.32
N LEU A 198 2.00 -0.16 -6.99
CA LEU A 198 3.14 -0.92 -6.53
C LEU A 198 4.29 -0.80 -7.54
N PRO A 199 5.27 0.09 -7.32
CA PRO A 199 6.49 0.13 -8.10
C PRO A 199 7.39 -1.06 -7.74
N ILE A 200 7.73 -1.89 -8.71
CA ILE A 200 8.55 -3.09 -8.54
C ILE A 200 9.58 -3.17 -9.66
N ALA A 201 10.85 -2.99 -9.34
CA ALA A 201 11.98 -3.14 -10.26
C ALA A 201 11.76 -2.51 -11.66
N GLY A 202 11.33 -1.24 -11.70
CA GLY A 202 11.10 -0.47 -12.92
C GLY A 202 9.76 -0.74 -13.63
N THR A 203 8.90 -1.55 -13.05
CA THR A 203 7.50 -1.75 -13.48
C THR A 203 6.56 -1.20 -12.42
N VAL A 204 5.53 -0.49 -12.82
CA VAL A 204 4.51 0.03 -11.91
C VAL A 204 3.22 -0.76 -12.11
N PHE A 205 2.85 -1.54 -11.12
CA PHE A 205 1.58 -2.27 -11.11
C PHE A 205 0.49 -1.38 -10.53
N LYS A 206 -0.67 -1.32 -11.20
CA LYS A 206 -1.86 -0.60 -10.72
C LYS A 206 -3.04 -1.56 -10.61
N PHE A 207 -3.64 -1.61 -9.43
CA PHE A 207 -4.82 -2.43 -9.13
C PHE A 207 -5.99 -1.50 -8.81
N PRO A 208 -6.90 -1.27 -9.78
CA PRO A 208 -8.14 -0.54 -9.51
C PRO A 208 -8.97 -1.29 -8.46
N ASP A 209 -9.45 -0.57 -7.45
CA ASP A 209 -10.26 -1.12 -6.37
C ASP A 209 -11.22 -0.07 -5.80
N VAL A 210 -11.99 -0.46 -4.80
CA VAL A 210 -12.84 0.41 -4.01
C VAL A 210 -12.56 0.15 -2.54
N ILE A 211 -12.30 1.21 -1.77
CA ILE A 211 -12.11 1.07 -0.32
C ILE A 211 -13.45 0.68 0.29
N LYS A 212 -13.54 -0.55 0.77
CA LYS A 212 -14.71 -1.06 1.50
C LYS A 212 -14.65 -0.60 2.96
N PRO A 213 -15.79 -0.35 3.62
CA PRO A 213 -15.87 0.07 5.02
C PRO A 213 -15.31 -0.99 5.98
#